data_64e686265399195d5cc158c7056eaa4e
#
_entry.id   64e686265399195d5cc158c7056eaa4e
#
_cell.length_a   1.000
_cell.length_b   1.000
_cell.length_c   1.000
_cell.angle_alpha   90.00
_cell.angle_beta   90.00
_cell.angle_gamma   90.00
#
_symmetry.space_group_name_H-M   'P 1'
#
loop_
_entity.id
_entity.type
_entity.pdbx_description
1 polymer ?
#
loop_
_entity_poly.entity_id
_entity_poly.type
_entity_poly.pdbx_seq_one_letter_code
_entity_poly.pdbx_strand_id
1 'polypeptide(L)'
;RPKSEFNEPMDAVVYGTLISLGFATFENYEYVYVYFDNVPPIEIAIVRALTAIPLHASCGIIMGCFLGMHVFRNSDFAIFKALLYPIFFHAAYNYLVGESLFLFLIFFGFTLIYTVFLYTKIRISQENKQKEEEQKLN
;
A
#
# COMPACT_ATOMS: atom_id res chain seq x y z
N ARG A 1 -24.43 21.03 0.54
CA ARG A 1 -23.17 20.82 -0.19
C ARG A 1 -23.07 19.34 -0.51
N PRO A 2 -22.72 18.94 -1.73
CA PRO A 2 -22.40 17.54 -2.00
C PRO A 2 -21.28 17.11 -1.02
N LYS A 3 -21.44 15.95 -0.37
CA LYS A 3 -20.35 15.39 0.44
C LYS A 3 -19.18 15.15 -0.51
N SER A 4 -17.97 15.60 -0.16
CA SER A 4 -16.80 15.28 -0.96
C SER A 4 -16.61 13.76 -0.90
N GLU A 5 -16.23 13.15 -2.02
CA GLU A 5 -15.91 11.72 -2.10
C GLU A 5 -14.71 11.34 -1.21
N PHE A 6 -13.93 12.32 -0.75
CA PHE A 6 -12.80 12.16 0.15
C PHE A 6 -13.16 12.76 1.51
N ASN A 7 -13.79 11.97 2.37
CA ASN A 7 -14.32 12.45 3.65
C ASN A 7 -13.93 11.60 4.87
N GLU A 8 -13.30 10.44 4.65
CA GLU A 8 -12.89 9.50 5.71
C GLU A 8 -11.44 9.04 5.52
N PRO A 9 -10.73 8.65 6.61
CA PRO A 9 -9.37 8.12 6.50
C PRO A 9 -9.24 6.90 5.57
N MET A 10 -10.28 6.06 5.48
CA MET A 10 -10.30 4.90 4.60
C MET A 10 -10.33 5.26 3.12
N ASP A 11 -10.86 6.43 2.75
CA ASP A 11 -10.82 6.90 1.35
C ASP A 11 -9.37 7.10 0.90
N ALA A 12 -8.53 7.65 1.78
CA ALA A 12 -7.10 7.79 1.49
C ALA A 12 -6.44 6.43 1.24
N VAL A 13 -6.84 5.38 1.97
CA VAL A 13 -6.34 4.02 1.76
C VAL A 13 -6.77 3.47 0.41
N VAL A 14 -8.05 3.65 0.04
CA VAL A 14 -8.59 3.22 -1.26
C VAL A 14 -7.85 3.91 -2.40
N TYR A 15 -7.76 5.24 -2.38
CA TYR A 15 -7.07 6.00 -3.44
C TYR A 15 -5.58 5.68 -3.51
N GLY A 16 -4.90 5.57 -2.37
CA GLY A 16 -3.49 5.19 -2.32
C GLY A 16 -3.25 3.80 -2.93
N THR A 17 -4.13 2.85 -2.62
CA THR A 17 -4.05 1.49 -3.17
C THR A 17 -4.28 1.49 -4.68
N LEU A 18 -5.29 2.21 -5.18
CA LEU A 18 -5.59 2.30 -6.60
C LEU A 18 -4.43 2.93 -7.39
N ILE A 19 -3.84 4.00 -6.88
CA ILE A 19 -2.67 4.67 -7.49
C ILE A 19 -1.50 3.69 -7.57
N SER A 20 -1.19 2.99 -6.47
CA SER A 20 -0.08 2.05 -6.42
C SER A 20 -0.29 0.83 -7.32
N LEU A 21 -1.51 0.30 -7.41
CA LEU A 21 -1.85 -0.80 -8.32
C LEU A 21 -1.85 -0.35 -9.79
N GLY A 22 -2.22 0.89 -10.09
CA GLY A 22 -2.07 1.48 -11.41
C GLY A 22 -0.60 1.51 -11.84
N PHE A 23 0.29 1.93 -10.95
CA PHE A 23 1.75 1.87 -11.19
C PHE A 23 2.24 0.43 -11.37
N ALA A 24 1.78 -0.51 -10.52
CA ALA A 24 2.09 -1.93 -10.65
C ALA A 24 1.71 -2.51 -12.02
N THR A 25 0.58 -2.08 -12.57
CA THR A 25 0.12 -2.54 -13.89
C THR A 25 1.11 -2.14 -14.98
N PHE A 26 1.56 -0.89 -14.97
CA PHE A 26 2.55 -0.39 -15.91
C PHE A 26 3.90 -1.10 -15.75
N GLU A 27 4.40 -1.19 -14.51
CA GLU A 27 5.66 -1.85 -14.21
C GLU A 27 5.62 -3.35 -14.57
N ASN A 28 4.51 -4.06 -14.31
CA ASN A 28 4.34 -5.46 -14.70
C ASN A 28 4.40 -5.64 -16.22
N TYR A 29 3.82 -4.72 -16.98
CA TYR A 29 3.93 -4.74 -18.44
C TYR A 29 5.40 -4.65 -18.89
N GLU A 30 6.16 -3.73 -18.32
CA GLU A 30 7.59 -3.58 -18.64
C GLU A 30 8.38 -4.84 -18.30
N TYR A 31 8.19 -5.41 -17.12
CA TYR A 31 8.89 -6.64 -16.72
C TYR A 31 8.54 -7.84 -17.56
N VAL A 32 7.27 -8.01 -17.92
CA VAL A 32 6.80 -9.19 -18.68
C VAL A 32 7.19 -9.11 -20.16
N TYR A 33 7.19 -7.90 -20.74
CA TYR A 33 7.31 -7.75 -22.20
C TYR A 33 8.54 -6.98 -22.68
N VAL A 34 9.28 -6.31 -21.79
CA VAL A 34 10.38 -5.42 -22.20
C VAL A 34 11.72 -5.86 -21.62
N TYR A 35 11.79 -6.22 -20.32
CA TYR A 35 13.07 -6.40 -19.64
C TYR A 35 13.63 -7.82 -19.70
N PHE A 36 12.85 -8.85 -19.91
CA PHE A 36 13.28 -10.25 -19.81
C PHE A 36 12.99 -11.06 -21.07
N ASP A 37 13.82 -10.89 -22.09
CA ASP A 37 13.68 -11.61 -23.38
C ASP A 37 13.99 -13.12 -23.29
N ASN A 38 14.75 -13.56 -22.28
CA ASN A 38 15.23 -14.94 -22.13
C ASN A 38 14.42 -15.80 -21.16
N VAL A 39 13.35 -15.26 -20.56
CA VAL A 39 12.47 -15.98 -19.62
C VAL A 39 11.05 -15.97 -20.19
N PRO A 40 10.32 -17.10 -20.16
CA PRO A 40 8.95 -17.12 -20.62
C PRO A 40 8.09 -16.06 -19.91
N PRO A 41 7.36 -15.19 -20.63
CA PRO A 41 6.56 -14.12 -20.04
C PRO A 41 5.58 -14.59 -18.95
N ILE A 42 5.05 -15.81 -19.11
CA ILE A 42 4.12 -16.40 -18.13
C ILE A 42 4.77 -16.66 -16.78
N GLU A 43 6.04 -17.06 -16.74
CA GLU A 43 6.76 -17.31 -15.49
C GLU A 43 6.98 -15.99 -14.73
N ILE A 44 7.40 -14.95 -15.44
CA ILE A 44 7.55 -13.60 -14.86
C ILE A 44 6.20 -13.10 -14.34
N ALA A 45 5.13 -13.25 -15.13
CA ALA A 45 3.80 -12.82 -14.76
C ALA A 45 3.30 -13.51 -13.47
N ILE A 46 3.52 -14.84 -13.34
CA ILE A 46 3.13 -15.59 -12.13
C ILE A 46 3.93 -15.13 -10.91
N VAL A 47 5.24 -15.04 -11.01
CA VAL A 47 6.09 -14.57 -9.90
C VAL A 47 5.68 -13.18 -9.46
N ARG A 48 5.49 -12.26 -10.39
CA ARG A 48 5.09 -10.89 -10.08
C ARG A 48 3.66 -10.79 -9.53
N ALA A 49 2.75 -11.63 -9.98
CA ALA A 49 1.40 -11.71 -9.42
C ALA A 49 1.41 -12.10 -7.94
N LEU A 50 2.32 -12.99 -7.54
CA LEU A 50 2.43 -13.48 -6.16
C LEU A 50 3.31 -12.61 -5.25
N THR A 51 4.15 -11.75 -5.81
CA THR A 51 5.12 -10.96 -5.04
C THR A 51 4.97 -9.45 -5.27
N ALA A 52 5.14 -8.98 -6.50
CA ALA A 52 5.11 -7.55 -6.82
C ALA A 52 3.72 -6.92 -6.60
N ILE A 53 2.63 -7.57 -7.06
CA ILE A 53 1.28 -7.03 -6.89
C ILE A 53 0.91 -6.89 -5.41
N PRO A 54 1.09 -7.89 -4.52
CA PRO A 54 0.86 -7.73 -3.09
C PRO A 54 1.75 -6.66 -2.45
N LEU A 55 3.00 -6.51 -2.90
CA LEU A 55 3.86 -5.44 -2.44
C LEU A 55 3.32 -4.06 -2.81
N HIS A 56 2.94 -3.85 -4.06
CA HIS A 56 2.36 -2.57 -4.50
C HIS A 56 1.05 -2.25 -3.75
N ALA A 57 0.17 -3.24 -3.57
CA ALA A 57 -1.01 -3.08 -2.73
C ALA A 57 -0.64 -2.63 -1.31
N SER A 58 0.38 -3.27 -0.71
CA SER A 58 0.90 -2.91 0.61
C SER A 58 1.45 -1.48 0.65
N CYS A 59 2.26 -1.09 -0.33
CA CYS A 59 2.77 0.27 -0.46
C CYS A 59 1.64 1.31 -0.56
N GLY A 60 0.60 1.02 -1.36
CA GLY A 60 -0.57 1.88 -1.50
C GLY A 60 -1.38 2.02 -0.22
N ILE A 61 -1.59 0.91 0.51
CA ILE A 61 -2.26 0.91 1.82
C ILE A 61 -1.45 1.71 2.84
N ILE A 62 -0.14 1.49 2.94
CA ILE A 62 0.75 2.24 3.84
C ILE A 62 0.71 3.74 3.53
N MET A 63 0.83 4.10 2.25
CA MET A 63 0.71 5.49 1.80
C MET A 63 -0.63 6.09 2.23
N GLY A 64 -1.73 5.40 1.93
CA GLY A 64 -3.09 5.86 2.27
C GLY A 64 -3.32 5.98 3.77
N CYS A 65 -2.82 5.04 4.58
CA CYS A 65 -2.92 5.12 6.04
C CYS A 65 -2.24 6.38 6.58
N PHE A 66 -1.03 6.70 6.15
CA PHE A 66 -0.32 7.89 6.60
C PHE A 66 -0.92 9.18 6.03
N LEU A 67 -1.38 9.17 4.78
CA LEU A 67 -2.10 10.30 4.18
C LEU A 67 -3.41 10.58 4.94
N GLY A 68 -4.18 9.55 5.27
CA GLY A 68 -5.38 9.67 6.09
C GLY A 68 -5.10 10.24 7.49
N MET A 69 -3.98 9.83 8.12
CA MET A 69 -3.54 10.43 9.38
C MET A 69 -3.16 11.90 9.24
N HIS A 70 -2.54 12.29 8.14
CA HIS A 70 -2.20 13.68 7.87
C HIS A 70 -3.46 14.54 7.72
N VAL A 71 -4.35 14.14 6.81
CA VAL A 71 -5.53 14.94 6.44
C VAL A 71 -6.58 14.99 7.56
N PHE A 72 -6.86 13.85 8.21
CA PHE A 72 -7.99 13.75 9.15
C PHE A 72 -7.59 13.81 10.62
N ARG A 73 -6.29 13.78 10.94
CA ARG A 73 -5.78 13.84 12.33
C ARG A 73 -4.73 14.91 12.57
N ASN A 74 -4.53 15.82 11.60
CA ASN A 74 -3.56 16.92 11.67
C ASN A 74 -2.14 16.46 12.09
N SER A 75 -1.69 15.32 11.56
CA SER A 75 -0.36 14.80 11.82
C SER A 75 0.61 15.24 10.72
N ASP A 76 1.34 16.34 10.95
CA ASP A 76 2.22 16.93 9.92
C ASP A 76 3.33 15.98 9.45
N PHE A 77 3.91 15.20 10.36
CA PHE A 77 4.92 14.21 10.01
C PHE A 77 4.37 13.01 9.21
N ALA A 78 3.06 12.78 9.20
CA ALA A 78 2.47 11.66 8.49
C ALA A 78 2.60 11.79 6.98
N ILE A 79 2.61 13.01 6.43
CA ILE A 79 2.79 13.23 4.98
C ILE A 79 4.16 12.72 4.49
N PHE A 80 5.23 12.96 5.26
CA PHE A 80 6.55 12.44 4.93
C PHE A 80 6.60 10.91 4.98
N LYS A 81 5.92 10.29 5.95
CA LYS A 81 5.81 8.83 6.05
C LYS A 81 4.98 8.25 4.90
N ALA A 82 3.93 8.96 4.45
CA ALA A 82 3.12 8.56 3.31
C ALA A 82 3.95 8.45 2.02
N LEU A 83 5.01 9.24 1.89
CA LEU A 83 5.91 9.21 0.73
C LEU A 83 7.10 8.26 0.95
N LEU A 84 7.80 8.40 2.07
CA LEU A 84 9.09 7.72 2.28
C LEU A 84 8.94 6.22 2.52
N TYR A 85 7.88 5.77 3.22
CA TYR A 85 7.72 4.35 3.52
C TYR A 85 7.44 3.51 2.26
N PRO A 86 6.49 3.87 1.38
CA PRO A 86 6.31 3.14 0.12
C PRO A 86 7.58 3.10 -0.73
N ILE A 87 8.31 4.21 -0.83
CA ILE A 87 9.59 4.27 -1.57
C ILE A 87 10.60 3.28 -0.96
N PHE A 88 10.73 3.29 0.37
CA PHE A 88 11.64 2.38 1.07
C PHE A 88 11.26 0.92 0.87
N PHE A 89 9.98 0.56 1.08
CA PHE A 89 9.52 -0.82 0.93
C PHE A 89 9.66 -1.32 -0.52
N HIS A 90 9.36 -0.47 -1.50
CA HIS A 90 9.50 -0.82 -2.90
C HIS A 90 10.96 -0.97 -3.33
N ALA A 91 11.83 -0.05 -2.93
CA ALA A 91 13.27 -0.11 -3.23
C ALA A 91 13.93 -1.33 -2.56
N ALA A 92 13.61 -1.59 -1.30
CA ALA A 92 14.13 -2.77 -0.58
C ALA A 92 13.66 -4.08 -1.21
N TYR A 93 12.40 -4.15 -1.66
CA TYR A 93 11.89 -5.30 -2.41
C TYR A 93 12.70 -5.54 -3.68
N ASN A 94 12.87 -4.52 -4.52
CA ASN A 94 13.60 -4.65 -5.78
C ASN A 94 15.06 -5.07 -5.57
N TYR A 95 15.69 -4.59 -4.50
CA TYR A 95 17.04 -5.00 -4.13
C TYR A 95 17.08 -6.46 -3.65
N LEU A 96 16.22 -6.84 -2.71
CA LEU A 96 16.28 -8.14 -2.04
C LEU A 96 15.85 -9.31 -2.95
N VAL A 97 14.96 -9.08 -3.91
CA VAL A 97 14.49 -10.13 -4.83
C VAL A 97 15.62 -10.70 -5.68
N GLY A 98 16.67 -9.90 -5.95
CA GLY A 98 17.86 -10.33 -6.70
C GLY A 98 19.00 -10.87 -5.82
N GLU A 99 19.00 -10.58 -4.51
CA GLU A 99 20.15 -10.86 -3.63
C GLU A 99 20.00 -12.14 -2.81
N SER A 100 18.89 -12.32 -2.11
CA SER A 100 18.71 -13.45 -1.19
C SER A 100 17.25 -13.79 -0.99
N LEU A 101 16.85 -14.98 -1.42
CA LEU A 101 15.50 -15.48 -1.22
C LEU A 101 15.10 -15.48 0.27
N PHE A 102 16.00 -15.84 1.17
CA PHE A 102 15.71 -15.86 2.61
C PHE A 102 15.41 -14.46 3.17
N LEU A 103 16.27 -13.49 2.88
CA LEU A 103 16.05 -12.11 3.32
C LEU A 103 14.82 -11.50 2.65
N PHE A 104 14.60 -11.80 1.38
CA PHE A 104 13.41 -11.38 0.66
C PHE A 104 12.13 -11.89 1.34
N LEU A 105 12.03 -13.18 1.67
CA LEU A 105 10.83 -13.74 2.30
C LEU A 105 10.56 -13.14 3.69
N ILE A 106 11.60 -12.90 4.49
CA ILE A 106 11.45 -12.24 5.79
C ILE A 106 10.94 -10.80 5.61
N PHE A 107 11.58 -10.04 4.71
CA PHE A 107 11.20 -8.65 4.46
C PHE A 107 9.77 -8.55 3.88
N PHE A 108 9.44 -9.41 2.92
CA PHE A 108 8.12 -9.45 2.29
C PHE A 108 7.04 -9.80 3.32
N GLY A 109 7.25 -10.84 4.13
CA GLY A 109 6.35 -11.20 5.22
C GLY A 109 6.17 -10.08 6.24
N PHE A 110 7.26 -9.42 6.64
CA PHE A 110 7.21 -8.26 7.51
C PHE A 110 6.36 -7.13 6.90
N THR A 111 6.56 -6.83 5.62
CA THR A 111 5.81 -5.78 4.92
C THR A 111 4.30 -6.07 4.91
N LEU A 112 3.91 -7.31 4.63
CA LEU A 112 2.50 -7.71 4.65
C LEU A 112 1.88 -7.58 6.05
N ILE A 113 2.58 -8.06 7.08
CA ILE A 113 2.13 -7.97 8.48
C ILE A 113 1.99 -6.50 8.92
N TYR A 114 2.99 -5.68 8.60
CA TYR A 114 2.97 -4.26 8.91
C TYR A 114 1.81 -3.53 8.22
N THR A 115 1.52 -3.87 6.98
CA THR A 115 0.39 -3.33 6.22
C THR A 115 -0.94 -3.67 6.88
N VAL A 116 -1.15 -4.95 7.22
CA VAL A 116 -2.37 -5.39 7.92
C VAL A 116 -2.53 -4.69 9.26
N PHE A 117 -1.44 -4.54 10.02
CA PHE A 117 -1.44 -3.82 11.29
C PHE A 117 -1.89 -2.35 11.13
N LEU A 118 -1.31 -1.62 10.17
CA LEU A 118 -1.67 -0.22 9.91
C LEU A 118 -3.12 -0.08 9.44
N TYR A 119 -3.52 -0.91 8.49
CA TYR A 119 -4.90 -0.94 7.98
C TYR A 119 -5.91 -1.15 9.09
N THR A 120 -5.71 -2.19 9.91
CA THR A 120 -6.59 -2.52 11.02
C THR A 120 -6.68 -1.39 12.04
N LYS A 121 -5.56 -0.75 12.36
CA LYS A 121 -5.51 0.39 13.27
C LYS A 121 -6.32 1.58 12.77
N ILE A 122 -6.23 1.91 11.49
CA ILE A 122 -7.00 3.02 10.88
C ILE A 122 -8.49 2.67 10.85
N ARG A 123 -8.85 1.47 10.41
CA ARG A 123 -10.21 0.98 10.34
C ARG A 123 -10.91 1.01 11.70
N ILE A 124 -10.33 0.40 12.74
CA ILE A 124 -10.91 0.38 14.08
C ILE A 124 -11.10 1.80 14.62
N SER A 125 -10.12 2.67 14.39
CA SER A 125 -10.24 4.05 14.86
C SER A 125 -11.34 4.84 14.14
N GLN A 126 -11.61 4.55 12.88
CA GLN A 126 -12.73 5.15 12.15
C GLN A 126 -14.06 4.61 12.66
N GLU A 127 -14.20 3.30 12.80
CA GLU A 127 -15.42 2.65 13.34
C GLU A 127 -15.78 3.17 14.75
N ASN A 128 -14.78 3.37 15.62
CA ASN A 128 -15.02 3.91 16.96
C ASN A 128 -15.53 5.35 16.91
N LYS A 129 -14.96 6.18 16.03
CA LYS A 129 -15.41 7.56 15.85
C LYS A 129 -16.85 7.63 15.34
N GLN A 130 -17.22 6.79 14.39
CA GLN A 130 -18.58 6.71 13.87
C GLN A 130 -19.58 6.33 14.97
N LYS A 131 -19.27 5.32 15.80
CA LYS A 131 -20.10 4.92 16.95
C LYS A 131 -20.28 6.03 17.97
N GLU A 132 -19.25 6.80 18.29
CA GLU A 132 -19.32 7.95 19.19
C GLU A 132 -20.23 9.06 18.63
N GLU A 133 -20.18 9.31 17.32
CA GLU A 133 -21.04 10.28 16.65
C GLU A 133 -22.51 9.84 16.66
N GLU A 134 -22.80 8.56 16.38
CA GLU A 134 -24.15 7.99 16.47
C GLU A 134 -24.73 8.09 17.89
N GLN A 135 -23.93 7.82 18.92
CA GLN A 135 -24.39 7.93 20.32
C GLN A 135 -24.70 9.37 20.77
N LYS A 136 -24.12 10.37 20.13
CA LYS A 136 -24.40 11.79 20.44
C LYS A 136 -25.67 12.30 19.72
N LEU A 137 -26.14 11.60 18.71
CA LEU A 137 -27.34 11.96 17.94
C LEU A 137 -28.63 11.34 18.50
N ASN A 138 -28.50 10.32 19.34
CA ASN A 138 -29.59 9.64 20.06
C ASN A 138 -29.70 10.11 21.51
#